data_c0894cce27c7f0a8a2fb2df1e50b582d
#
_entry.id   c0894cce27c7f0a8a2fb2df1e50b582d
#
_cell.length_a   1.000
_cell.length_b   1.000
_cell.length_c   1.000
_cell.angle_alpha   90.00
_cell.angle_beta   90.00
_cell.angle_gamma   90.00
#
_symmetry.space_group_name_H-M   'P 1'
#
loop_
_entity.id
_entity.type
_entity.pdbx_description
1 polymer ?
#
loop_
_entity_poly.entity_id
_entity_poly.type
_entity_poly.pdbx_seq_one_letter_code
_entity_poly.pdbx_strand_id
1 'polypeptide(L)'
;MSEFESYDYLKVTVQEEQLSEYLDGYENFGWKLDPNVPVEKSGGKAVLHFKRSRAILNKTELIRLQRHYEACMREREKLEE
;
A
#
# COMPACT_ATOMS: atom_id res chain seq x y z
N MET A 1 22.40 20.90 -3.82
CA MET A 1 21.66 20.12 -3.12
C MET A 1 20.36 19.90 -3.65
N SER A 2 20.00 18.86 -3.74
CA SER A 2 18.78 18.61 -4.21
C SER A 2 17.89 18.24 -3.16
N GLU A 3 16.99 19.01 -2.99
CA GLU A 3 16.05 18.72 -2.08
C GLU A 3 14.90 18.09 -2.63
N PHE A 4 14.90 17.75 -3.88
CA PHE A 4 13.74 17.16 -4.48
C PHE A 4 13.87 15.66 -4.44
N GLU A 5 13.03 15.00 -3.67
CA GLU A 5 12.86 13.57 -3.78
C GLU A 5 11.60 13.31 -4.53
N SER A 6 11.68 12.46 -5.52
CA SER A 6 10.50 12.06 -6.25
C SER A 6 9.90 10.82 -5.61
N TYR A 7 8.57 10.80 -5.50
CA TYR A 7 7.85 9.70 -4.88
C TYR A 7 6.84 9.11 -5.83
N ASP A 8 6.63 7.83 -5.73
CA ASP A 8 5.48 7.17 -6.31
C ASP A 8 4.38 7.19 -5.25
N TYR A 9 3.13 7.30 -5.69
CA TYR A 9 1.99 7.35 -4.80
C TYR A 9 1.03 6.23 -5.12
N LEU A 10 0.39 5.69 -4.10
CA LEU A 10 -0.54 4.59 -4.25
C LEU A 10 -1.73 4.79 -3.33
N LYS A 11 -2.93 4.67 -3.88
CA LYS A 11 -4.16 4.76 -3.10
C LYS A 11 -4.79 3.38 -3.04
N VAL A 12 -5.09 2.91 -1.84
CA VAL A 12 -5.67 1.58 -1.64
C VAL A 12 -6.89 1.71 -0.75
N THR A 13 -7.99 1.07 -1.15
CA THR A 13 -9.20 1.01 -0.33
C THR A 13 -9.30 -0.41 0.23
N VAL A 14 -9.42 -0.53 1.55
CA VAL A 14 -9.45 -1.82 2.22
C VAL A 14 -10.62 -1.86 3.20
N GLN A 15 -11.00 -3.05 3.64
CA GLN A 15 -11.94 -3.19 4.73
C GLN A 15 -11.27 -2.72 6.01
N GLU A 16 -12.01 -2.00 6.83
CA GLU A 16 -11.45 -1.42 8.04
C GLU A 16 -10.83 -2.48 8.96
N GLU A 17 -11.43 -3.64 9.03
CA GLU A 17 -10.94 -4.72 9.88
C GLU A 17 -9.64 -5.34 9.35
N GLN A 18 -9.29 -5.08 8.09
CA GLN A 18 -8.06 -5.60 7.49
C GLN A 18 -6.98 -4.53 7.38
N LEU A 19 -7.22 -3.38 7.98
CA LEU A 19 -6.32 -2.23 7.85
C LEU A 19 -4.89 -2.55 8.24
N SER A 20 -4.69 -3.14 9.41
CA SER A 20 -3.34 -3.45 9.90
C SER A 20 -2.62 -4.43 9.00
N GLU A 21 -3.35 -5.41 8.49
CA GLU A 21 -2.78 -6.43 7.63
C GLU A 21 -2.26 -5.82 6.32
N TYR A 22 -3.06 -4.92 5.72
CA TYR A 22 -2.64 -4.27 4.49
C TYR A 22 -1.49 -3.29 4.74
N LEU A 23 -1.51 -2.60 5.86
CA LEU A 23 -0.41 -1.71 6.20
C LEU A 23 0.91 -2.46 6.29
N ASP A 24 0.90 -3.59 7.00
CA ASP A 24 2.11 -4.39 7.15
C ASP A 24 2.57 -4.96 5.81
N GLY A 25 1.61 -5.42 5.00
CA GLY A 25 1.93 -5.99 3.70
C GLY A 25 2.59 -4.98 2.77
N TYR A 26 1.99 -3.82 2.63
CA TYR A 26 2.55 -2.80 1.73
C TYR A 26 3.87 -2.24 2.25
N GLU A 27 4.04 -2.17 3.56
CA GLU A 27 5.30 -1.71 4.13
C GLU A 27 6.47 -2.59 3.71
N ASN A 28 6.23 -3.88 3.54
CA ASN A 28 7.25 -4.81 3.08
C ASN A 28 7.72 -4.51 1.66
N PHE A 29 6.96 -3.74 0.90
CA PHE A 29 7.33 -3.37 -0.46
C PHE A 29 7.85 -1.93 -0.54
N GLY A 30 8.15 -1.35 0.61
CA GLY A 30 8.72 -0.02 0.67
C GLY A 30 7.70 1.11 0.74
N TRP A 31 6.41 0.78 0.77
CA TRP A 31 5.36 1.79 0.85
C TRP A 31 5.20 2.26 2.28
N LYS A 32 4.97 3.56 2.47
CA LYS A 32 4.71 4.15 3.78
C LYS A 32 3.51 5.06 3.65
N LEU A 33 2.73 5.15 4.71
CA LEU A 33 1.61 6.07 4.69
C LEU A 33 2.11 7.49 4.53
N ASP A 34 1.42 8.26 3.69
CA ASP A 34 1.75 9.65 3.48
C ASP A 34 1.25 10.44 4.69
N PRO A 35 2.15 11.08 5.44
CA PRO A 35 1.73 11.80 6.64
C PRO A 35 0.90 13.04 6.35
N ASN A 36 0.90 13.49 5.09
CA ASN A 36 0.13 14.66 4.69
C ASN A 36 -1.29 14.34 4.29
N VAL A 37 -1.62 13.05 4.17
CA VAL A 37 -2.96 12.63 3.75
C VAL A 37 -3.48 11.65 4.79
N PRO A 38 -4.45 12.06 5.60
CA PRO A 38 -4.94 11.17 6.65
C PRO A 38 -5.71 9.98 6.09
N VAL A 39 -5.75 8.91 6.86
CA VAL A 39 -6.54 7.74 6.52
C VAL A 39 -8.02 8.14 6.65
N GLU A 40 -8.78 7.88 5.59
CA GLU A 40 -10.21 8.18 5.59
C GLU A 40 -10.97 6.90 5.85
N LYS A 41 -11.96 6.95 6.72
CA LYS A 41 -12.78 5.79 7.04
C LYS A 41 -14.23 6.12 6.80
N SER A 42 -14.92 5.23 6.13
CA SER A 42 -16.33 5.44 5.83
C SER A 42 -16.97 4.12 5.46
N GLY A 43 -18.12 3.82 6.05
CA GLY A 43 -18.89 2.65 5.67
C GLY A 43 -18.17 1.33 5.87
N GLY A 44 -17.32 1.23 6.87
CA GLY A 44 -16.57 0.01 7.15
C GLY A 44 -15.35 -0.17 6.27
N LYS A 45 -15.01 0.85 5.48
CA LYS A 45 -13.83 0.80 4.62
C LYS A 45 -12.87 1.92 4.97
N ALA A 46 -11.60 1.71 4.65
CA ALA A 46 -10.57 2.71 4.89
C ALA A 46 -9.81 2.95 3.59
N VAL A 47 -9.47 4.21 3.34
CA VAL A 47 -8.68 4.59 2.18
C VAL A 47 -7.29 4.96 2.67
N LEU A 48 -6.29 4.26 2.15
CA LEU A 48 -4.90 4.45 2.53
C LEU A 48 -4.17 5.14 1.39
N HIS A 49 -3.38 6.15 1.74
CA HIS A 49 -2.55 6.83 0.77
C HIS A 49 -1.09 6.55 1.13
N PHE A 50 -0.41 5.85 0.25
CA PHE A 50 0.99 5.47 0.45
C PHE A 50 1.90 6.28 -0.45
N LYS A 51 3.14 6.43 -0.03
CA LYS A 51 4.18 6.96 -0.89
C LYS A 51 5.44 6.12 -0.75
N ARG A 52 6.26 6.13 -1.78
CA ARG A 52 7.53 5.38 -1.81
C ARG A 52 8.52 6.16 -2.65
N SER A 53 9.75 6.27 -2.15
CA SER A 53 10.80 6.96 -2.89
C SER A 53 11.08 6.26 -4.21
N ARG A 54 11.21 7.03 -5.29
CA ARG A 54 11.57 6.47 -6.58
C ARG A 54 13.02 5.99 -6.63
N ALA A 55 13.80 6.36 -5.64
CA ALA A 55 15.19 5.94 -5.56
C ALA A 55 15.36 4.57 -4.92
N ILE A 56 14.25 3.90 -4.58
CA ILE A 56 14.33 2.60 -3.94
C ILE A 56 14.99 1.58 -4.83
N LEU A 57 15.85 0.74 -4.24
CA LEU A 57 16.54 -0.31 -4.98
C LEU A 57 15.61 -1.49 -5.18
N ASN A 58 15.87 -2.28 -6.21
CA ASN A 58 15.11 -3.50 -6.50
C ASN A 58 13.64 -3.23 -6.77
N LYS A 59 13.34 -2.09 -7.38
CA LYS A 59 11.96 -1.69 -7.62
C LYS A 59 11.18 -2.72 -8.44
N THR A 60 11.82 -3.28 -9.46
CA THR A 60 11.17 -4.26 -10.32
C THR A 60 10.76 -5.50 -9.55
N GLU A 61 11.63 -5.96 -8.67
CA GLU A 61 11.32 -7.13 -7.86
C GLU A 61 10.21 -6.81 -6.87
N LEU A 62 10.24 -5.61 -6.28
CA LEU A 62 9.21 -5.23 -5.33
C LEU A 62 7.84 -5.12 -6.01
N ILE A 63 7.80 -4.63 -7.24
CA ILE A 63 6.55 -4.55 -8.00
C ILE A 63 6.00 -5.95 -8.24
N ARG A 64 6.85 -6.89 -8.60
CA ARG A 64 6.42 -8.26 -8.86
C ARG A 64 5.87 -8.90 -7.59
N LEU A 65 6.56 -8.73 -6.48
CA LEU A 65 6.13 -9.28 -5.21
C LEU A 65 4.81 -8.65 -4.75
N GLN A 66 4.67 -7.36 -4.98
CA GLN A 66 3.44 -6.66 -4.62
C GLN A 66 2.25 -7.19 -5.42
N ARG A 67 2.43 -7.42 -6.72
CA ARG A 67 1.36 -7.96 -7.54
C ARG A 67 0.93 -9.33 -7.06
N HIS A 68 1.90 -10.14 -6.67
CA HIS A 68 1.60 -11.46 -6.15
C HIS A 68 0.83 -11.36 -4.83
N TYR A 69 1.25 -10.46 -3.96
CA TYR A 69 0.57 -10.22 -2.71
C TYR A 69 -0.88 -9.78 -2.93
N GLU A 70 -1.08 -8.84 -3.85
CA GLU A 70 -2.42 -8.34 -4.13
C GLU A 70 -3.32 -9.43 -4.71
N ALA A 71 -2.77 -10.29 -5.54
CA ALA A 71 -3.52 -11.41 -6.08
C ALA A 71 -3.93 -12.38 -4.98
N CYS A 72 -3.01 -12.68 -4.06
CA CYS A 72 -3.30 -13.56 -2.94
C CYS A 72 -4.38 -12.98 -2.03
N MET A 73 -4.34 -11.69 -1.80
CA MET A 73 -5.34 -11.05 -0.95
C MET A 73 -6.72 -11.08 -1.59
N ARG A 74 -6.79 -10.90 -2.91
CA ARG A 74 -8.06 -10.99 -3.62
C ARG A 74 -8.64 -12.40 -3.55
N GLU A 75 -7.79 -13.41 -3.69
CA GLU A 75 -8.24 -14.79 -3.58
C GLU A 75 -8.80 -15.08 -2.20
N ARG A 76 -8.10 -14.58 -1.18
CA ARG A 76 -8.51 -14.77 0.19
C ARG A 76 -9.87 -14.13 0.45
N GLU A 77 -10.07 -12.92 -0.07
CA GLU A 77 -11.35 -12.23 0.11
C GLU A 77 -12.49 -12.98 -0.56
N LYS A 78 -12.25 -13.57 -1.72
CA LYS A 78 -13.26 -14.39 -2.39
C LYS A 78 -13.65 -15.59 -1.55
N LEU A 79 -12.67 -16.23 -0.92
CA LEU A 79 -12.94 -17.41 -0.13
C LEU A 79 -13.71 -17.10 1.14
N GLU A 80 -13.60 -15.88 1.62
CA GLU A 80 -14.27 -15.46 2.82
C GLU A 80 -15.70 -14.99 2.60
N GLU A 81 -16.11 -14.84 1.37
CA GLU A 81 -17.50 -14.48 1.07
C GLU A 81 -18.43 -15.68 1.22
#